data_24a8cb86351055d10ddb1f5f217fefad
#
_entry.id   24a8cb86351055d10ddb1f5f217fefad
#
_cell.length_a   1.000
_cell.length_b   1.000
_cell.length_c   1.000
_cell.angle_alpha   90.00
_cell.angle_beta   90.00
_cell.angle_gamma   90.00
#
_symmetry.space_group_name_H-M   'P 1'
#
loop_
_entity.id
_entity.type
_entity.pdbx_description
1 polymer ?
#
loop_
_entity_poly.entity_id
_entity_poly.type
_entity_poly.pdbx_seq_one_letter_code
_entity_poly.pdbx_strand_id
1 'polypeptide(L)'
;MNEHTDPVTSTYGSTDDNAPLVVLLHGRGSNDEDIISIAPHLPIGPRYVAVRAPIAEGGGFAWFANRGIGRPIASSLESTMAWFRSWLDSVSSAGRPVILVGFSGGAAFAGGLALDDPARYAGAAILYGTLPFLSLIHI
;
A
#
# COMPACT_ATOMS: atom_id res chain seq x y z
N MET A 1 12.73 -11.47 14.77
CA MET A 1 11.94 -11.29 14.61
C MET A 1 11.53 -10.23 14.34
N ASN A 2 11.00 -9.91 14.07
CA ASN A 2 10.66 -8.90 13.73
C ASN A 2 9.67 -8.50 14.29
N GLU A 3 9.70 -7.87 14.81
CA GLU A 3 8.85 -7.35 15.41
C GLU A 3 8.12 -6.55 14.62
N HIS A 4 7.40 -7.00 13.78
CA HIS A 4 6.51 -6.22 12.97
C HIS A 4 5.38 -5.75 13.84
N THR A 5 5.39 -4.52 14.16
CA THR A 5 4.24 -3.87 14.79
C THR A 5 3.18 -3.62 13.73
N ASP A 6 1.94 -3.48 14.16
CA ASP A 6 0.86 -3.09 13.26
C ASP A 6 1.13 -1.72 12.66
N PRO A 7 0.75 -1.50 11.41
CA PRO A 7 0.92 -0.20 10.78
C PRO A 7 0.16 0.90 11.49
N VAL A 8 0.72 2.10 11.48
CA VAL A 8 -0.03 3.30 11.81
C VAL A 8 -0.95 3.61 10.64
N THR A 9 -2.21 3.88 10.91
CA THR A 9 -3.20 4.13 9.86
C THR A 9 -4.02 5.38 10.15
N SER A 10 -4.56 5.96 9.09
CA SER A 10 -5.55 7.02 9.15
C SER A 10 -6.76 6.55 8.35
N THR A 11 -7.96 6.79 8.84
CA THR A 11 -9.18 6.24 8.24
C THR A 11 -10.20 7.31 7.90
N TYR A 12 -11.05 7.00 6.92
CA TYR A 12 -12.13 7.90 6.50
C TYR A 12 -13.23 7.06 5.84
N GLY A 13 -14.47 7.50 5.98
CA GLY A 13 -15.59 6.90 5.27
C GLY A 13 -16.35 5.86 6.08
N SER A 14 -16.82 4.82 5.41
CA SER A 14 -17.72 3.84 6.02
C SER A 14 -17.10 3.13 7.21
N THR A 15 -17.90 2.88 8.23
CA THR A 15 -17.52 2.05 9.37
C THR A 15 -18.09 0.63 9.26
N ASP A 16 -18.78 0.33 8.15
CA ASP A 16 -19.36 -0.99 7.91
C ASP A 16 -18.24 -1.96 7.53
N ASP A 17 -18.11 -3.07 8.26
CA ASP A 17 -17.09 -4.08 8.01
C ASP A 17 -17.27 -4.79 6.66
N ASN A 18 -18.45 -4.68 6.05
CA ASN A 18 -18.72 -5.28 4.76
C ASN A 18 -18.50 -4.31 3.59
N ALA A 19 -18.27 -3.03 3.87
CA ALA A 19 -18.01 -2.07 2.80
C ALA A 19 -16.68 -2.40 2.12
N PRO A 20 -16.54 -2.08 0.83
CA PRO A 20 -15.23 -2.23 0.18
C PRO A 20 -14.16 -1.45 0.94
N LEU A 21 -12.97 -2.03 1.02
CA LEU A 21 -11.83 -1.42 1.68
C LEU A 21 -10.90 -0.84 0.62
N VAL A 22 -10.71 0.47 0.65
CA VAL A 22 -9.76 1.14 -0.24
C VAL A 22 -8.54 1.51 0.57
N VAL A 23 -7.39 0.93 0.24
CA VAL A 23 -6.15 1.17 0.95
C VAL A 23 -5.31 2.16 0.17
N LEU A 24 -4.97 3.27 0.82
CA LEU A 24 -4.20 4.35 0.22
C LEU A 24 -2.74 4.22 0.62
N LEU A 25 -1.86 4.18 -0.37
CA LEU A 25 -0.43 3.96 -0.18
C LEU A 25 0.33 5.19 -0.68
N HIS A 26 0.89 5.94 0.28
CA HIS A 26 1.55 7.21 0.00
C HIS A 26 2.88 7.05 -0.73
N GLY A 27 3.40 8.14 -1.28
CA GLY A 27 4.69 8.14 -1.93
C GLY A 27 5.85 8.12 -0.94
N ARG A 28 7.04 7.81 -1.44
CA ARG A 28 8.27 7.80 -0.64
C ARG A 28 8.48 9.17 0.01
N GLY A 29 8.73 9.17 1.30
CA GLY A 29 8.97 10.40 2.04
C GLY A 29 7.70 11.07 2.56
N SER A 30 6.54 10.52 2.26
CA SER A 30 5.25 11.03 2.73
C SER A 30 4.75 10.19 3.90
N ASN A 31 3.45 10.21 4.17
CA ASN A 31 2.84 9.52 5.31
C ASN A 31 1.35 9.31 5.09
N ASP A 32 0.73 8.60 6.03
CA ASP A 32 -0.70 8.30 6.00
C ASP A 32 -1.57 9.55 6.17
N GLU A 33 -1.14 10.50 7.01
CA GLU A 33 -1.93 11.69 7.28
C GLU A 33 -2.07 12.59 6.05
N ASP A 34 -1.04 12.62 5.21
CA ASP A 34 -1.10 13.41 3.99
C ASP A 34 -2.01 12.75 2.96
N ILE A 35 -1.86 11.45 2.74
CA ILE A 35 -2.63 10.82 1.65
C ILE A 35 -4.10 10.62 2.02
N ILE A 36 -4.44 10.48 3.30
CA ILE A 36 -5.86 10.33 3.67
C ILE A 36 -6.66 11.57 3.30
N SER A 37 -6.01 12.71 3.13
CA SER A 37 -6.69 13.96 2.76
C SER A 37 -7.36 13.90 1.39
N ILE A 38 -7.03 12.93 0.54
CA ILE A 38 -7.70 12.78 -0.74
C ILE A 38 -9.04 12.05 -0.60
N ALA A 39 -9.24 11.30 0.46
CA ALA A 39 -10.43 10.46 0.62
C ALA A 39 -11.75 11.22 0.55
N PRO A 40 -11.89 12.43 1.11
CA PRO A 40 -13.14 13.19 0.97
C PRO A 40 -13.50 13.51 -0.49
N HIS A 41 -12.53 13.46 -1.40
CA HIS A 41 -12.75 13.74 -2.82
C HIS A 41 -13.00 12.48 -3.63
N LEU A 42 -13.01 11.32 -3.01
CA LEU A 42 -13.22 10.03 -3.66
C LEU A 42 -14.66 9.56 -3.42
N PRO A 43 -15.13 8.52 -4.13
CA PRO A 43 -16.51 8.07 -4.00
C PRO A 43 -16.92 7.74 -2.57
N ILE A 44 -18.18 8.03 -2.24
CA ILE A 44 -18.78 7.65 -0.97
C ILE A 44 -19.16 6.18 -1.06
N GLY A 45 -19.01 5.46 0.03
CA GLY A 45 -19.38 4.05 0.14
C GLY A 45 -18.28 3.19 0.74
N PRO A 46 -17.07 3.26 0.22
CA PRO A 46 -15.97 2.48 0.80
C PRO A 46 -15.49 3.02 2.14
N ARG A 47 -14.78 2.15 2.86
CA ARG A 47 -13.94 2.59 3.96
C ARG A 47 -12.54 2.84 3.38
N TYR A 48 -12.00 4.02 3.65
CA TYR A 48 -10.66 4.38 3.21
C TYR A 48 -9.69 4.25 4.38
N VAL A 49 -8.58 3.56 4.16
CA VAL A 49 -7.53 3.38 5.16
C VAL A 49 -6.20 3.74 4.52
N ALA A 50 -5.56 4.78 5.02
CA ALA A 50 -4.21 5.13 4.60
C ALA A 50 -3.23 4.46 5.55
N VAL A 51 -2.26 3.75 5.01
CA VAL A 51 -1.26 3.00 5.77
C VAL A 51 0.06 3.75 5.71
N ARG A 52 0.69 3.95 6.86
CA ARG A 52 2.03 4.53 6.93
C ARG A 52 3.05 3.47 6.61
N ALA A 53 3.92 3.74 5.64
CA ALA A 53 5.01 2.84 5.29
C ALA A 53 5.96 2.65 6.49
N PRO A 54 6.61 1.47 6.59
CA PRO A 54 7.32 1.12 7.83
C PRO A 54 8.73 1.68 7.98
N ILE A 55 9.33 2.18 6.91
CA ILE A 55 10.74 2.59 6.94
C ILE A 55 10.83 4.10 7.03
N ALA A 56 11.39 4.62 8.13
CA ALA A 56 11.58 6.06 8.27
C ALA A 56 12.65 6.55 7.28
N GLU A 57 12.33 7.62 6.56
CA GLU A 57 13.24 8.16 5.57
C GLU A 57 12.93 9.63 5.31
N GLY A 58 13.92 10.49 5.53
CA GLY A 58 13.82 11.90 5.11
C GLY A 58 12.65 12.68 5.67
N GLY A 59 12.30 12.48 6.92
CA GLY A 59 11.17 13.15 7.54
C GLY A 59 9.82 12.51 7.27
N GLY A 60 9.78 11.47 6.45
CA GLY A 60 8.58 10.70 6.16
C GLY A 60 8.90 9.22 6.18
N PHE A 61 8.22 8.45 5.31
CA PHE A 61 8.29 7.00 5.34
C PHE A 61 8.38 6.41 3.93
N ALA A 62 8.94 5.21 3.84
CA ALA A 62 9.13 4.50 2.57
C ALA A 62 8.70 3.04 2.70
N TRP A 63 8.24 2.47 1.58
CA TRP A 63 7.75 1.09 1.54
C TRP A 63 8.88 0.08 1.38
N PHE A 64 10.00 0.50 0.79
CA PHE A 64 11.14 -0.39 0.58
C PHE A 64 12.42 0.45 0.42
N ALA A 65 13.54 -0.15 0.74
CA ALA A 65 14.83 0.49 0.55
C ALA A 65 15.26 0.39 -0.91
N ASN A 66 15.99 1.38 -1.38
CA ASN A 66 16.54 1.41 -2.73
C ASN A 66 18.08 1.41 -2.68
N ARG A 67 18.70 0.82 -3.70
CA ARG A 67 20.14 0.99 -3.94
C ARG A 67 20.40 2.27 -4.72
N GLY A 68 19.38 2.79 -5.39
CA GLY A 68 19.40 4.00 -6.18
C GLY A 68 18.04 4.17 -6.81
N ILE A 69 17.81 5.25 -7.54
CA ILE A 69 16.51 5.55 -8.14
C ILE A 69 16.07 4.38 -9.03
N GLY A 70 14.88 3.86 -8.78
CA GLY A 70 14.32 2.76 -9.54
C GLY A 70 14.98 1.42 -9.31
N ARG A 71 15.76 1.25 -8.24
CA ARG A 71 16.50 0.01 -7.94
C ARG A 71 16.16 -0.48 -6.53
N PRO A 72 14.98 -1.05 -6.34
CA PRO A 72 14.57 -1.51 -5.02
C PRO A 72 15.43 -2.69 -4.54
N ILE A 73 15.63 -2.76 -3.23
CA ILE A 73 16.27 -3.90 -2.61
C ILE A 73 15.20 -4.96 -2.41
N ALA A 74 15.37 -6.11 -3.08
CA ALA A 74 14.35 -7.15 -3.12
C ALA A 74 13.95 -7.65 -1.74
N SER A 75 14.91 -7.86 -0.84
CA SER A 75 14.60 -8.35 0.50
C SER A 75 13.77 -7.34 1.30
N SER A 76 14.04 -6.04 1.11
CA SER A 76 13.28 -4.98 1.76
C SER A 76 11.85 -4.96 1.23
N LEU A 77 11.68 -5.06 -0.07
CA LEU A 77 10.36 -5.09 -0.70
C LEU A 77 9.56 -6.30 -0.19
N GLU A 78 10.16 -7.49 -0.20
CA GLU A 78 9.48 -8.71 0.24
C GLU A 78 9.08 -8.64 1.72
N SER A 79 9.94 -8.12 2.55
CA SER A 79 9.66 -7.96 3.97
C SER A 79 8.46 -7.05 4.22
N THR A 80 8.40 -5.93 3.52
CA THR A 80 7.29 -4.99 3.65
C THR A 80 6.00 -5.58 3.09
N MET A 81 6.08 -6.31 1.99
CA MET A 81 4.91 -6.96 1.40
C MET A 81 4.31 -7.98 2.37
N ALA A 82 5.15 -8.78 3.02
CA ALA A 82 4.69 -9.74 4.02
C ALA A 82 4.05 -9.05 5.22
N TRP A 83 4.65 -7.97 5.68
CA TRP A 83 4.13 -7.14 6.76
C TRP A 83 2.76 -6.56 6.41
N PHE A 84 2.61 -6.05 5.20
CA PHE A 84 1.36 -5.48 4.72
C PHE A 84 0.26 -6.54 4.62
N ARG A 85 0.58 -7.69 4.02
CA ARG A 85 -0.40 -8.77 3.88
C ARG A 85 -0.88 -9.30 5.23
N SER A 86 0.02 -9.42 6.18
CA SER A 86 -0.34 -9.85 7.54
C SER A 86 -1.32 -8.88 8.18
N TRP A 87 -1.07 -7.58 8.03
CA TRP A 87 -1.99 -6.57 8.53
C TRP A 87 -3.34 -6.64 7.81
N LEU A 88 -3.32 -6.73 6.48
CA LEU A 88 -4.55 -6.76 5.70
C LEU A 88 -5.42 -7.96 6.09
N ASP A 89 -4.81 -9.11 6.29
CA ASP A 89 -5.56 -10.30 6.70
C ASP A 89 -6.18 -10.14 8.08
N SER A 90 -5.57 -9.34 8.94
CA SER A 90 -6.08 -9.10 10.29
C SER A 90 -7.27 -8.15 10.32
N VAL A 91 -7.40 -7.27 9.32
CA VAL A 91 -8.45 -6.23 9.32
C VAL A 91 -9.51 -6.45 8.25
N SER A 92 -9.34 -7.43 7.39
CA SER A 92 -10.26 -7.64 6.27
C SER A 92 -10.51 -9.14 6.07
N SER A 93 -11.78 -9.52 6.06
CA SER A 93 -12.15 -10.91 5.78
C SER A 93 -11.88 -11.24 4.32
N ALA A 94 -11.79 -12.54 4.01
CA ALA A 94 -11.46 -13.02 2.67
C ALA A 94 -12.45 -12.58 1.60
N GLY A 95 -13.72 -12.38 1.96
CA GLY A 95 -14.75 -11.99 1.00
C GLY A 95 -14.90 -10.49 0.80
N ARG A 96 -14.16 -9.68 1.55
CA ARG A 96 -14.30 -8.23 1.47
C ARG A 96 -13.50 -7.70 0.28
N PRO A 97 -14.12 -6.92 -0.63
CA PRO A 97 -13.37 -6.32 -1.74
C PRO A 97 -12.31 -5.36 -1.21
N VAL A 98 -11.08 -5.51 -1.71
CA VAL A 98 -9.95 -4.64 -1.35
C VAL A 98 -9.42 -4.00 -2.62
N ILE A 99 -9.31 -2.68 -2.61
CA ILE A 99 -8.78 -1.91 -3.73
C ILE A 99 -7.56 -1.16 -3.23
N LEU A 100 -6.46 -1.25 -3.96
CA LEU A 100 -5.24 -0.53 -3.65
C LEU A 100 -5.17 0.75 -4.48
N VAL A 101 -4.80 1.85 -3.84
CA VAL A 101 -4.53 3.11 -4.55
C VAL A 101 -3.16 3.57 -4.11
N GLY A 102 -2.21 3.51 -5.02
CA GLY A 102 -0.82 3.87 -4.70
C GLY A 102 -0.33 5.04 -5.54
N PHE A 103 0.50 5.88 -4.93
CA PHE A 103 1.05 7.05 -5.57
C PHE A 103 2.58 7.01 -5.51
N SER A 104 3.25 7.11 -6.65
CA SER A 104 4.72 7.13 -6.75
C SER A 104 5.33 5.87 -6.13
N GLY A 105 6.10 5.98 -5.05
CA GLY A 105 6.65 4.82 -4.34
C GLY A 105 5.55 3.87 -3.84
N GLY A 106 4.43 4.42 -3.40
CA GLY A 106 3.26 3.61 -3.03
C GLY A 106 2.63 2.92 -4.22
N ALA A 107 2.71 3.52 -5.41
CA ALA A 107 2.23 2.89 -6.64
C ALA A 107 3.09 1.67 -7.00
N ALA A 108 4.41 1.79 -6.86
CA ALA A 108 5.30 0.67 -7.09
C ALA A 108 4.99 -0.48 -6.12
N PHE A 109 4.76 -0.14 -4.85
CA PHE A 109 4.42 -1.12 -3.84
C PHE A 109 3.08 -1.78 -4.13
N ALA A 110 2.06 -0.98 -4.48
CA ALA A 110 0.74 -1.51 -4.85
C ALA A 110 0.82 -2.45 -6.05
N GLY A 111 1.62 -2.08 -7.05
CA GLY A 111 1.83 -2.92 -8.22
C GLY A 111 2.46 -4.25 -7.86
N GLY A 112 3.46 -4.22 -6.96
CA GLY A 112 4.09 -5.43 -6.47
C GLY A 112 3.11 -6.35 -5.76
N LEU A 113 2.28 -5.79 -4.88
CA LEU A 113 1.26 -6.56 -4.15
C LEU A 113 0.26 -7.19 -5.12
N ALA A 114 -0.24 -6.41 -6.07
CA ALA A 114 -1.26 -6.88 -7.00
C ALA A 114 -0.74 -7.96 -7.94
N LEU A 115 0.51 -7.85 -8.38
CA LEU A 115 1.11 -8.86 -9.25
C LEU A 115 1.46 -10.13 -8.49
N ASP A 116 1.83 -9.99 -7.22
CA ASP A 116 2.20 -11.15 -6.41
C ASP A 116 0.99 -11.97 -5.97
N ASP A 117 -0.14 -11.32 -5.74
CA ASP A 117 -1.37 -12.01 -5.31
C ASP A 117 -2.60 -11.34 -5.92
N PRO A 118 -2.79 -11.49 -7.24
CA PRO A 118 -3.85 -10.77 -7.93
C PRO A 118 -5.26 -11.13 -7.46
N ALA A 119 -5.45 -12.34 -6.94
CA ALA A 119 -6.77 -12.76 -6.47
C ALA A 119 -7.21 -12.03 -5.19
N ARG A 120 -6.25 -11.46 -4.45
CA ARG A 120 -6.57 -10.81 -3.17
C ARG A 120 -7.25 -9.46 -3.36
N TYR A 121 -7.04 -8.81 -4.51
CA TYR A 121 -7.48 -7.45 -4.72
C TYR A 121 -8.54 -7.36 -5.79
N ALA A 122 -9.58 -6.54 -5.55
CA ALA A 122 -10.61 -6.27 -6.54
C ALA A 122 -10.12 -5.29 -7.59
N GLY A 123 -9.13 -4.47 -7.27
CA GLY A 123 -8.54 -3.54 -8.22
C GLY A 123 -7.36 -2.81 -7.63
N ALA A 124 -6.64 -2.09 -8.48
CA ALA A 124 -5.50 -1.27 -8.06
C ALA A 124 -5.37 -0.06 -8.99
N ALA A 125 -5.22 1.13 -8.40
CA ALA A 125 -4.92 2.34 -9.14
C ALA A 125 -3.44 2.68 -8.90
N ILE A 126 -2.67 2.70 -9.97
CA ILE A 126 -1.24 2.89 -9.94
C ILE A 126 -0.93 4.26 -10.54
N LEU A 127 -0.62 5.22 -9.66
CA LEU A 127 -0.46 6.61 -10.07
C LEU A 127 1.01 7.03 -9.99
N TYR A 128 1.60 7.36 -11.11
CA TYR A 128 2.99 7.80 -11.21
C TYR A 128 3.97 6.76 -10.68
N GLY A 129 3.67 5.48 -10.90
CA GLY A 129 4.51 4.40 -10.40
C GLY A 129 5.19 3.64 -11.51
N THR A 130 6.17 2.83 -11.12
CA THR A 130 6.79 1.85 -11.99
C THR A 130 6.67 0.49 -11.31
N LEU A 131 6.86 -0.57 -12.08
CA LEU A 131 6.87 -1.90 -11.49
C LEU A 131 8.17 -2.10 -10.71
N PRO A 132 8.09 -2.67 -9.50
CA PRO A 132 9.30 -2.86 -8.69
C PRO A 132 10.12 -4.09 -9.13
N PHE A 133 9.58 -4.89 -10.05
CA PHE A 133 10.24 -6.10 -10.52
C PHE A 133 10.74 -5.86 -11.93
N LEU A 134 12.03 -5.66 -12.10
CA LEU A 134 12.61 -5.35 -13.40
C LEU A 134 12.31 -6.41 -14.44
N SER A 135 12.23 -7.66 -14.03
CA SER A 135 11.96 -8.76 -14.97
C SER A 135 10.59 -8.63 -15.63
N LEU A 136 9.66 -7.91 -15.04
CA LEU A 136 8.33 -7.73 -15.60
C LEU A 136 8.26 -6.58 -16.61
N ILE A 137 9.26 -5.72 -16.62
CA ILE A 137 9.28 -4.55 -17.51
C ILE A 137 9.53 -4.98 -18.96
N HIS A 138 10.06 -6.15 -19.15
CA HIS A 138 10.40 -6.66 -20.48
C HIS A 138 9.25 -7.39 -21.18
N ILE A 139 8.11 -7.41 -20.56
CA ILE A 139 6.95 -8.09 -21.13
C ILE A 139 6.35 -7.32 -22.30
#